data_d0a0e199689a1cb30b3f437074ac3a5e
#
_entry.id   d0a0e199689a1cb30b3f437074ac3a5e
#
_cell.length_a   1.000
_cell.length_b   1.000
_cell.length_c   1.000
_cell.angle_alpha   90.00
_cell.angle_beta   90.00
_cell.angle_gamma   90.00
#
_symmetry.space_group_name_H-M   'P 1'
#
loop_
_entity.id
_entity.type
_entity.pdbx_description
1 polymer ?
#
loop_
_entity_poly.entity_id
_entity_poly.type
_entity_poly.pdbx_seq_one_letter_code
_entity_poly.pdbx_strand_id
1 'polypeptide(L)'
;MKIVFGNLANRLAYVVGNGSHLLVKDQTIYLKKLNAQQLQHFLQYYEKHFDDYHVVISSPEHSYMTKGAYSCQNLGDPERLKYYNASFPNVILLDNMLELPHEKINKSTMQLPMALFESVIQDFRKEFPDLVPMASGFGAIDVVLPGVDKALGIKELMALKGISADQVMTFGDGDNDISMLRLAKYSYAMENASKTVKAVANFIAPTNAKSGVFQMIEQYLESH
;
A
#
# COMPACT_ATOMS: atom_id res chain seq x y z
N MET A 1 5.65 0.67 12.08
CA MET A 1 5.00 1.95 12.44
C MET A 1 5.67 2.65 13.63
N LYS A 2 5.95 1.97 14.75
CA LYS A 2 6.66 2.57 15.90
C LYS A 2 8.04 3.14 15.53
N ILE A 3 8.73 2.56 14.56
CA ILE A 3 10.03 3.05 14.07
C ILE A 3 9.90 4.44 13.42
N VAL A 4 8.81 4.70 12.72
CA VAL A 4 8.60 5.97 11.98
C VAL A 4 8.05 7.06 12.91
N PHE A 5 7.07 6.73 13.75
CA PHE A 5 6.32 7.71 14.55
C PHE A 5 6.71 7.78 16.02
N GLY A 6 7.61 6.89 16.49
CA GLY A 6 8.09 6.89 17.87
C GLY A 6 6.95 6.93 18.90
N ASN A 7 7.00 7.88 19.82
CA ASN A 7 6.00 8.05 20.88
C ASN A 7 4.60 8.46 20.37
N LEU A 8 4.49 8.95 19.13
CA LEU A 8 3.20 9.32 18.54
C LEU A 8 2.45 8.10 18.01
N ALA A 9 3.10 6.96 17.82
CA ALA A 9 2.51 5.76 17.22
C ALA A 9 1.17 5.36 17.87
N ASN A 10 1.09 5.41 19.20
CA ASN A 10 -0.12 5.02 19.95
C ASN A 10 -1.26 6.06 19.87
N ARG A 11 -1.00 7.24 19.31
CA ARG A 11 -2.00 8.32 19.12
C ARG A 11 -2.62 8.30 17.73
N LEU A 12 -2.07 7.48 16.83
CA LEU A 12 -2.47 7.39 15.43
C LEU A 12 -3.36 6.16 15.20
N ALA A 13 -4.20 6.26 14.18
CA ALA A 13 -4.82 5.11 13.52
C ALA A 13 -4.05 4.81 12.24
N TYR A 14 -4.01 3.55 11.83
CA TYR A 14 -3.26 3.12 10.66
C TYR A 14 -4.17 2.40 9.67
N VAL A 15 -4.32 2.98 8.50
CA VAL A 15 -4.91 2.33 7.34
C VAL A 15 -3.76 1.83 6.47
N VAL A 16 -3.52 0.53 6.47
CA VAL A 16 -2.38 -0.08 5.78
C VAL A 16 -2.82 -1.11 4.73
N GLY A 17 -1.88 -1.62 3.93
CA GLY A 17 -2.17 -2.59 2.88
C GLY A 17 -3.17 -2.07 1.85
N ASN A 18 -3.02 -0.82 1.39
CA ASN A 18 -3.96 -0.14 0.49
C ASN A 18 -5.41 -0.12 1.01
N GLY A 19 -5.62 -0.08 2.32
CA GLY A 19 -6.94 -0.07 2.92
C GLY A 19 -7.47 -1.43 3.35
N SER A 20 -6.70 -2.50 3.21
CA SER A 20 -7.10 -3.85 3.63
C SER A 20 -7.09 -4.06 5.14
N HIS A 21 -6.37 -3.23 5.88
CA HIS A 21 -6.19 -3.39 7.32
C HIS A 21 -6.28 -2.05 8.05
N LEU A 22 -7.17 -1.95 9.03
CA LEU A 22 -7.32 -0.79 9.94
C LEU A 22 -6.90 -1.19 11.35
N LEU A 23 -5.92 -0.46 11.89
CA LEU A 23 -5.51 -0.56 13.28
C LEU A 23 -5.79 0.74 14.03
N VAL A 24 -6.27 0.62 15.26
CA VAL A 24 -6.45 1.73 16.20
C VAL A 24 -5.89 1.29 17.54
N LYS A 25 -4.92 2.01 18.08
CA LYS A 25 -4.23 1.67 19.35
C LYS A 25 -3.71 0.22 19.37
N ASP A 26 -3.04 -0.18 18.31
CA ASP A 26 -2.49 -1.54 18.10
C ASP A 26 -3.56 -2.66 18.02
N GLN A 27 -4.85 -2.32 17.98
CA GLN A 27 -5.93 -3.29 17.79
C GLN A 27 -6.40 -3.30 16.34
N THR A 28 -6.51 -4.48 15.75
CA THR A 28 -7.13 -4.67 14.44
C THR A 28 -8.63 -4.43 14.55
N ILE A 29 -9.13 -3.40 13.88
CA ILE A 29 -10.56 -3.09 13.77
C ILE A 29 -11.19 -3.91 12.65
N TYR A 30 -10.53 -3.96 11.49
CA TYR A 30 -10.88 -4.92 10.45
C TYR A 30 -9.64 -5.35 9.65
N LEU A 31 -9.78 -6.50 8.99
CA LEU A 31 -8.80 -7.07 8.08
C LEU A 31 -9.51 -7.73 6.91
N LYS A 32 -9.28 -7.23 5.70
CA LYS A 32 -9.66 -7.88 4.45
C LYS A 32 -8.48 -8.76 4.03
N LYS A 33 -8.73 -10.06 3.86
CA LYS A 33 -7.69 -11.05 3.56
C LYS A 33 -8.07 -11.92 2.38
N LEU A 34 -7.09 -12.41 1.65
CA LEU A 34 -7.28 -13.43 0.65
C LEU A 34 -7.82 -14.71 1.31
N ASN A 35 -8.73 -15.39 0.63
CA ASN A 35 -9.11 -16.73 1.06
C ASN A 35 -8.05 -17.75 0.62
N ALA A 36 -8.12 -18.97 1.16
CA ALA A 36 -7.12 -20.00 0.89
C ALA A 36 -7.02 -20.36 -0.59
N GLN A 37 -8.14 -20.38 -1.33
CA GLN A 37 -8.16 -20.70 -2.75
C GLN A 37 -7.49 -19.60 -3.59
N GLN A 38 -7.79 -18.33 -3.31
CA GLN A 38 -7.16 -17.18 -3.97
C GLN A 38 -5.65 -17.18 -3.75
N LEU A 39 -5.22 -17.38 -2.50
CA LEU A 39 -3.81 -17.43 -2.16
C LEU A 39 -3.11 -18.60 -2.85
N GLN A 40 -3.67 -19.80 -2.77
CA GLN A 40 -3.09 -21.00 -3.40
C GLN A 40 -2.97 -20.82 -4.92
N HIS A 41 -4.01 -20.30 -5.59
CA HIS A 41 -3.99 -20.03 -7.02
C HIS A 41 -2.87 -19.03 -7.38
N PHE A 42 -2.78 -17.92 -6.63
CA PHE A 42 -1.71 -16.93 -6.81
C PHE A 42 -0.31 -17.54 -6.66
N LEU A 43 -0.10 -18.33 -5.60
CA LEU A 43 1.21 -18.95 -5.34
C LEU A 43 1.58 -19.95 -6.45
N GLN A 44 0.66 -20.79 -6.91
CA GLN A 44 0.91 -21.75 -7.98
C GLN A 44 1.18 -21.07 -9.32
N TYR A 45 0.43 -20.02 -9.66
CA TYR A 45 0.60 -19.31 -10.93
C TYR A 45 1.96 -18.62 -11.02
N TYR A 46 2.40 -18.00 -9.93
CA TYR A 46 3.68 -17.27 -9.89
C TYR A 46 4.86 -18.08 -9.35
N GLU A 47 4.71 -19.38 -9.13
CA GLU A 47 5.74 -20.24 -8.52
C GLU A 47 7.13 -20.06 -9.17
N LYS A 48 7.19 -19.96 -10.49
CA LYS A 48 8.44 -19.80 -11.25
C LYS A 48 8.98 -18.37 -11.33
N HIS A 49 8.24 -17.40 -10.78
CA HIS A 49 8.52 -15.98 -10.92
C HIS A 49 8.71 -15.25 -9.58
N PHE A 50 8.70 -15.96 -8.45
CA PHE A 50 8.85 -15.30 -7.14
C PHE A 50 10.13 -14.49 -7.04
N ASP A 51 11.24 -15.03 -7.55
CA ASP A 51 12.53 -14.35 -7.50
C ASP A 51 12.61 -13.22 -8.53
N ASP A 52 12.20 -13.48 -9.76
CA ASP A 52 12.29 -12.52 -10.87
C ASP A 52 11.37 -11.31 -10.67
N TYR A 53 10.19 -11.52 -10.07
CA TYR A 53 9.20 -10.49 -9.80
C TYR A 53 9.28 -9.94 -8.37
N HIS A 54 10.29 -10.32 -7.61
CA HIS A 54 10.48 -9.89 -6.22
C HIS A 54 9.18 -9.91 -5.43
N VAL A 55 8.52 -11.07 -5.40
CA VAL A 55 7.19 -11.19 -4.79
C VAL A 55 7.30 -11.14 -3.27
N VAL A 56 6.59 -10.21 -2.67
CA VAL A 56 6.40 -10.11 -1.22
C VAL A 56 4.94 -10.38 -0.89
N ILE A 57 4.70 -11.36 -0.03
CA ILE A 57 3.38 -11.67 0.51
C ILE A 57 3.29 -11.11 1.92
N SER A 58 2.25 -10.35 2.21
CA SER A 58 2.13 -9.64 3.49
C SER A 58 0.92 -10.09 4.32
N SER A 59 1.17 -10.25 5.60
CA SER A 59 0.19 -10.36 6.67
C SER A 59 0.27 -9.14 7.60
N PRO A 60 -0.61 -8.96 8.57
CA PRO A 60 -0.49 -7.88 9.58
C PRO A 60 0.81 -7.91 10.37
N GLU A 61 1.34 -9.09 10.63
CA GLU A 61 2.49 -9.30 11.50
C GLU A 61 3.81 -9.43 10.72
N HIS A 62 3.78 -10.05 9.55
CA HIS A 62 4.97 -10.43 8.79
C HIS A 62 4.81 -10.18 7.30
N SER A 63 5.94 -10.01 6.65
CA SER A 63 6.08 -10.13 5.20
C SER A 63 6.93 -11.35 4.88
N TYR A 64 6.60 -12.03 3.79
CA TYR A 64 7.25 -13.26 3.35
C TYR A 64 7.80 -13.07 1.96
N MET A 65 8.99 -13.59 1.71
CA MET A 65 9.57 -13.67 0.38
C MET A 65 10.56 -14.83 0.30
N THR A 66 10.93 -15.22 -0.90
CA THR A 66 11.96 -16.21 -1.10
C THR A 66 13.35 -15.66 -0.77
N LYS A 67 14.27 -16.52 -0.36
CA LYS A 67 15.69 -16.18 -0.19
C LYS A 67 16.30 -15.67 -1.51
N GLY A 68 15.87 -16.25 -2.65
CA GLY A 68 16.27 -15.81 -3.98
C GLY A 68 15.86 -14.38 -4.25
N ALA A 69 14.60 -14.04 -4.07
CA ALA A 69 14.09 -12.66 -4.24
C ALA A 69 14.79 -11.66 -3.30
N TYR A 70 15.05 -12.03 -2.05
CA TYR A 70 15.73 -11.16 -1.09
C TYR A 70 17.22 -10.96 -1.40
N SER A 71 17.92 -12.01 -1.80
CA SER A 71 19.34 -11.95 -2.15
C SER A 71 19.60 -11.26 -3.49
N CYS A 72 18.55 -10.80 -4.15
CA CYS A 72 18.64 -10.25 -5.47
C CYS A 72 19.65 -9.13 -5.59
N GLN A 73 20.75 -9.48 -6.17
CA GLN A 73 21.76 -8.58 -6.71
C GLN A 73 21.17 -7.55 -7.69
N ASN A 74 19.95 -7.74 -8.17
CA ASN A 74 19.21 -6.83 -9.04
C ASN A 74 18.66 -5.57 -8.33
N LEU A 75 18.65 -5.51 -7.01
CA LEU A 75 18.42 -4.24 -6.34
C LEU A 75 19.60 -3.28 -6.48
N GLY A 76 20.80 -3.77 -6.87
CA GLY A 76 22.01 -3.07 -7.38
C GLY A 76 22.38 -1.71 -6.77
N ASP A 77 21.45 -1.13 -6.04
CA ASP A 77 21.49 0.17 -5.41
C ASP A 77 21.35 0.02 -3.88
N PRO A 78 22.39 0.31 -3.09
CA PRO A 78 22.36 0.22 -1.63
C PRO A 78 21.26 1.07 -0.97
N GLU A 79 20.93 2.23 -1.55
CA GLU A 79 19.86 3.10 -1.05
C GLU A 79 18.48 2.44 -1.26
N ARG A 80 18.29 1.78 -2.38
CA ARG A 80 17.06 1.03 -2.68
C ARG A 80 16.89 -0.16 -1.74
N LEU A 81 17.97 -0.89 -1.45
CA LEU A 81 17.95 -1.99 -0.48
C LEU A 81 17.62 -1.49 0.94
N LYS A 82 18.19 -0.35 1.34
CA LYS A 82 17.89 0.30 2.61
C LYS A 82 16.41 0.69 2.72
N TYR A 83 15.87 1.29 1.67
CA TYR A 83 14.44 1.62 1.58
C TYR A 83 13.56 0.37 1.65
N TYR A 84 13.94 -0.67 0.93
CA TYR A 84 13.24 -1.95 0.91
C TYR A 84 13.19 -2.59 2.30
N ASN A 85 14.34 -2.69 2.99
CA ASN A 85 14.42 -3.24 4.34
C ASN A 85 13.64 -2.40 5.37
N ALA A 86 13.58 -1.08 5.18
CA ALA A 86 12.76 -0.20 6.02
C ALA A 86 11.25 -0.40 5.76
N SER A 87 10.87 -0.71 4.52
CA SER A 87 9.46 -0.98 4.12
C SER A 87 8.95 -2.33 4.62
N PHE A 88 9.85 -3.32 4.75
CA PHE A 88 9.53 -4.69 5.17
C PHE A 88 10.40 -5.15 6.36
N PRO A 89 10.26 -4.52 7.54
CA PRO A 89 11.18 -4.76 8.67
C PRO A 89 11.09 -6.14 9.29
N ASN A 90 10.01 -6.89 9.04
CA ASN A 90 9.74 -8.21 9.62
C ASN A 90 9.61 -9.27 8.52
N VAL A 91 10.52 -9.24 7.54
CA VAL A 91 10.52 -10.23 6.46
C VAL A 91 10.97 -11.59 6.99
N ILE A 92 10.16 -12.62 6.71
CA ILE A 92 10.50 -14.03 6.89
C ILE A 92 10.93 -14.58 5.53
N LEU A 93 12.14 -15.09 5.48
CA LEU A 93 12.72 -15.64 4.26
C LEU A 93 12.42 -17.14 4.19
N LEU A 94 11.79 -17.55 3.10
CA LEU A 94 11.42 -18.94 2.79
C LEU A 94 12.31 -19.48 1.68
N ASP A 95 12.56 -20.80 1.70
CA ASP A 95 13.19 -21.49 0.57
C ASP A 95 12.19 -21.64 -0.59
N ASN A 96 10.92 -21.91 -0.24
CA ASN A 96 9.84 -22.02 -1.20
C ASN A 96 8.60 -21.24 -0.68
N MET A 97 8.03 -20.37 -1.51
CA MET A 97 6.85 -19.58 -1.15
C MET A 97 5.59 -20.46 -0.93
N LEU A 98 5.55 -21.67 -1.44
CA LEU A 98 4.47 -22.62 -1.17
C LEU A 98 4.42 -23.10 0.30
N GLU A 99 5.49 -22.87 1.07
CA GLU A 99 5.55 -23.13 2.51
C GLU A 99 4.97 -22.01 3.38
N LEU A 100 4.46 -20.94 2.72
CA LEU A 100 3.87 -19.79 3.38
C LEU A 100 2.72 -20.20 4.32
N PRO A 101 2.67 -19.70 5.57
CA PRO A 101 1.50 -19.84 6.42
C PRO A 101 0.28 -19.14 5.79
N HIS A 102 -0.81 -19.87 5.55
CA HIS A 102 -1.97 -19.38 4.79
C HIS A 102 -2.88 -18.41 5.58
N GLU A 103 -2.50 -18.04 6.79
CA GLU A 103 -3.34 -17.22 7.65
C GLU A 103 -3.12 -15.72 7.44
N LYS A 104 -4.24 -14.97 7.38
CA LYS A 104 -4.27 -13.50 7.41
C LYS A 104 -3.52 -12.78 6.27
N ILE A 105 -3.25 -13.42 5.14
CA ILE A 105 -2.64 -12.74 4.01
C ILE A 105 -3.62 -11.70 3.45
N ASN A 106 -3.18 -10.45 3.42
CA ASN A 106 -4.02 -9.32 3.05
C ASN A 106 -3.51 -8.55 1.82
N LYS A 107 -2.28 -8.77 1.43
CA LYS A 107 -1.68 -8.13 0.26
C LYS A 107 -0.54 -8.98 -0.30
N SER A 108 -0.38 -8.93 -1.61
CA SER A 108 0.84 -9.32 -2.30
C SER A 108 1.40 -8.11 -3.04
N THR A 109 2.72 -8.01 -3.13
CA THR A 109 3.41 -6.99 -3.92
C THR A 109 4.37 -7.70 -4.86
N MET A 110 4.31 -7.38 -6.14
CA MET A 110 5.28 -7.79 -7.15
C MET A 110 6.05 -6.56 -7.60
N GLN A 111 7.37 -6.64 -7.70
CA GLN A 111 8.19 -5.60 -8.26
C GLN A 111 8.84 -6.08 -9.54
N LEU A 112 8.46 -5.45 -10.65
CA LEU A 112 8.78 -5.90 -12.00
C LEU A 112 9.76 -4.94 -12.69
N PRO A 113 10.56 -5.46 -13.65
CA PRO A 113 11.14 -4.62 -14.68
C PRO A 113 10.04 -3.85 -15.42
N MET A 114 10.23 -2.55 -15.64
CA MET A 114 9.21 -1.68 -16.29
C MET A 114 8.76 -2.21 -17.66
N ALA A 115 9.62 -2.91 -18.38
CA ALA A 115 9.29 -3.50 -19.68
C ALA A 115 8.19 -4.60 -19.59
N LEU A 116 8.05 -5.25 -18.43
CA LEU A 116 7.06 -6.33 -18.21
C LEU A 116 5.79 -5.84 -17.53
N PHE A 117 5.77 -4.60 -17.04
CA PHE A 117 4.73 -4.09 -16.16
C PHE A 117 3.32 -4.21 -16.78
N GLU A 118 3.14 -3.70 -18.00
CA GLU A 118 1.84 -3.69 -18.68
C GLU A 118 1.36 -5.11 -19.05
N SER A 119 2.25 -5.96 -19.58
CA SER A 119 1.91 -7.32 -19.94
C SER A 119 1.50 -8.16 -18.73
N VAL A 120 2.24 -8.04 -17.62
CA VAL A 120 1.92 -8.76 -16.38
C VAL A 120 0.59 -8.29 -15.79
N ILE A 121 0.28 -7.00 -15.80
CA ILE A 121 -1.03 -6.50 -15.36
C ILE A 121 -2.17 -7.05 -16.22
N GLN A 122 -2.00 -7.07 -17.54
CA GLN A 122 -3.03 -7.58 -18.46
C GLN A 122 -3.26 -9.08 -18.25
N ASP A 123 -2.21 -9.86 -18.10
CA ASP A 123 -2.30 -11.30 -17.87
C ASP A 123 -2.88 -11.59 -16.48
N PHE A 124 -2.47 -10.82 -15.46
CA PHE A 124 -3.04 -10.91 -14.13
C PHE A 124 -4.56 -10.73 -14.11
N ARG A 125 -5.06 -9.70 -14.81
CA ARG A 125 -6.50 -9.41 -14.86
C ARG A 125 -7.32 -10.52 -15.52
N LYS A 126 -6.73 -11.26 -16.45
CA LYS A 126 -7.39 -12.42 -17.10
C LYS A 126 -7.42 -13.62 -16.16
N GLU A 127 -6.31 -13.88 -15.48
CA GLU A 127 -6.12 -15.06 -14.62
C GLU A 127 -6.82 -14.92 -13.27
N PHE A 128 -6.84 -13.70 -12.70
CA PHE A 128 -7.36 -13.41 -11.37
C PHE A 128 -8.51 -12.38 -11.41
N PRO A 129 -9.71 -12.75 -11.93
CA PRO A 129 -10.84 -11.81 -12.05
C PRO A 129 -11.38 -11.35 -10.70
N ASP A 130 -11.07 -12.06 -9.62
CA ASP A 130 -11.46 -11.80 -8.23
C ASP A 130 -10.36 -11.11 -7.40
N LEU A 131 -9.29 -10.65 -8.04
CA LEU A 131 -8.23 -9.85 -7.44
C LEU A 131 -7.96 -8.60 -8.27
N VAL A 132 -7.40 -7.56 -7.65
CA VAL A 132 -7.15 -6.28 -8.31
C VAL A 132 -5.66 -5.95 -8.26
N PRO A 133 -4.98 -5.84 -9.42
CA PRO A 133 -3.63 -5.32 -9.49
C PRO A 133 -3.67 -3.79 -9.49
N MET A 134 -2.93 -3.16 -8.55
CA MET A 134 -2.83 -1.71 -8.39
C MET A 134 -1.37 -1.28 -8.55
N ALA A 135 -1.11 -0.32 -9.43
CA ALA A 135 0.20 0.32 -9.51
C ALA A 135 0.48 1.10 -8.22
N SER A 136 1.60 0.81 -7.56
CA SER A 136 1.98 1.45 -6.29
C SER A 136 3.31 2.22 -6.34
N GLY A 137 3.75 2.56 -7.55
CA GLY A 137 4.99 3.30 -7.80
C GLY A 137 6.23 2.41 -7.96
N PHE A 138 7.29 2.97 -8.54
CA PHE A 138 8.60 2.32 -8.72
C PHE A 138 8.57 0.94 -9.40
N GLY A 139 7.59 0.66 -10.27
CA GLY A 139 7.42 -0.64 -10.91
C GLY A 139 6.79 -1.70 -10.02
N ALA A 140 6.20 -1.31 -8.90
CA ALA A 140 5.49 -2.23 -8.02
C ALA A 140 4.01 -2.37 -8.39
N ILE A 141 3.51 -3.59 -8.33
CA ILE A 141 2.09 -3.95 -8.44
C ILE A 141 1.66 -4.52 -7.10
N ASP A 142 0.75 -3.84 -6.43
CA ASP A 142 0.06 -4.37 -5.25
C ASP A 142 -1.18 -5.14 -5.69
N VAL A 143 -1.34 -6.34 -5.16
CA VAL A 143 -2.51 -7.19 -5.40
C VAL A 143 -3.39 -7.16 -4.17
N VAL A 144 -4.63 -6.74 -4.35
CA VAL A 144 -5.62 -6.58 -3.28
C VAL A 144 -6.98 -7.19 -3.69
N LEU A 145 -7.88 -7.32 -2.73
CA LEU A 145 -9.25 -7.73 -3.00
C LEU A 145 -10.06 -6.62 -3.72
N PRO A 146 -11.08 -6.97 -4.51
CA PRO A 146 -12.01 -6.00 -5.08
C PRO A 146 -12.66 -5.13 -4.01
N GLY A 147 -12.77 -3.83 -4.28
CA GLY A 147 -13.34 -2.85 -3.36
C GLY A 147 -12.42 -2.47 -2.19
N VAL A 148 -11.22 -3.03 -2.13
CA VAL A 148 -10.19 -2.62 -1.15
C VAL A 148 -9.34 -1.52 -1.77
N ASP A 149 -9.43 -0.33 -1.20
CA ASP A 149 -8.64 0.83 -1.54
C ASP A 149 -8.43 1.72 -0.30
N LYS A 150 -7.63 2.77 -0.43
CA LYS A 150 -7.36 3.67 0.71
C LYS A 150 -8.63 4.36 1.24
N ALA A 151 -9.61 4.64 0.37
CA ALA A 151 -10.89 5.24 0.79
C ALA A 151 -11.72 4.30 1.67
N LEU A 152 -11.69 2.99 1.42
CA LEU A 152 -12.38 2.02 2.28
C LEU A 152 -11.88 2.14 3.71
N GLY A 153 -10.55 2.11 3.91
CA GLY A 153 -9.99 2.20 5.25
C GLY A 153 -10.31 3.52 5.96
N ILE A 154 -10.32 4.62 5.22
CA ILE A 154 -10.71 5.94 5.76
C ILE A 154 -12.19 5.96 6.12
N LYS A 155 -13.09 5.42 5.28
CA LYS A 155 -14.53 5.33 5.57
C LYS A 155 -14.80 4.53 6.85
N GLU A 156 -14.12 3.41 7.04
CA GLU A 156 -14.24 2.61 8.27
C GLU A 156 -13.77 3.40 9.50
N LEU A 157 -12.66 4.13 9.38
CA LEU A 157 -12.17 5.00 10.45
C LEU A 157 -13.15 6.17 10.73
N MET A 158 -13.70 6.78 9.68
CA MET A 158 -14.72 7.83 9.80
C MET A 158 -15.97 7.32 10.54
N ALA A 159 -16.48 6.14 10.16
CA ALA A 159 -17.61 5.51 10.82
C ALA A 159 -17.32 5.22 12.31
N LEU A 160 -16.13 4.69 12.61
CA LEU A 160 -15.70 4.41 13.98
C LEU A 160 -15.61 5.70 14.83
N LYS A 161 -15.24 6.82 14.22
CA LYS A 161 -15.06 8.11 14.89
C LYS A 161 -16.31 9.01 14.86
N GLY A 162 -17.32 8.66 14.09
CA GLY A 162 -18.53 9.48 13.91
C GLY A 162 -18.24 10.81 13.19
N ILE A 163 -17.28 10.84 12.25
CA ILE A 163 -16.91 12.01 11.48
C ILE A 163 -17.34 11.90 10.02
N SER A 164 -17.62 13.04 9.39
CA SER A 164 -18.07 13.14 8.01
C SER A 164 -16.92 13.58 7.07
N ALA A 165 -17.13 13.46 5.76
CA ALA A 165 -16.10 13.76 4.76
C ALA A 165 -15.63 15.24 4.74
N ASP A 166 -16.46 16.15 5.21
CA ASP A 166 -16.14 17.57 5.38
C ASP A 166 -15.24 17.88 6.58
N GLN A 167 -15.03 16.89 7.46
CA GLN A 167 -14.12 16.94 8.60
C GLN A 167 -12.80 16.20 8.33
N VAL A 168 -12.60 15.73 7.09
CA VAL A 168 -11.42 14.94 6.69
C VAL A 168 -10.54 15.74 5.74
N MET A 169 -9.25 15.74 6.05
CA MET A 169 -8.20 16.24 5.17
C MET A 169 -7.35 15.07 4.68
N THR A 170 -7.11 15.00 3.35
CA THR A 170 -6.31 13.94 2.73
C THR A 170 -5.21 14.50 1.86
N PHE A 171 -4.06 13.81 1.81
CA PHE A 171 -2.92 14.15 0.97
C PHE A 171 -2.47 12.92 0.19
N GLY A 172 -2.18 13.08 -1.11
CA GLY A 172 -1.77 11.99 -1.95
C GLY A 172 -0.97 12.44 -3.17
N ASP A 173 -0.15 11.54 -3.71
CA ASP A 173 0.66 11.78 -4.91
C ASP A 173 0.64 10.62 -5.92
N GLY A 174 0.16 9.45 -5.53
CA GLY A 174 0.06 8.24 -6.35
C GLY A 174 -1.36 7.93 -6.84
N ASP A 175 -1.45 7.09 -7.86
CA ASP A 175 -2.75 6.68 -8.41
C ASP A 175 -3.61 5.89 -7.39
N ASN A 176 -2.98 5.18 -6.47
CA ASN A 176 -3.65 4.50 -5.36
C ASN A 176 -4.23 5.46 -4.29
N ASP A 177 -3.94 6.77 -4.38
CA ASP A 177 -4.51 7.81 -3.51
C ASP A 177 -5.80 8.42 -4.09
N ILE A 178 -6.10 8.20 -5.36
CA ILE A 178 -7.24 8.82 -6.06
C ILE A 178 -8.56 8.61 -5.31
N SER A 179 -8.79 7.41 -4.81
CA SER A 179 -10.04 7.09 -4.09
C SER A 179 -10.20 7.88 -2.79
N MET A 180 -9.13 8.06 -2.02
CA MET A 180 -9.18 8.84 -0.78
C MET A 180 -9.24 10.36 -1.05
N LEU A 181 -8.61 10.84 -2.13
CA LEU A 181 -8.69 12.24 -2.53
C LEU A 181 -10.11 12.62 -2.96
N ARG A 182 -10.84 11.73 -3.64
CA ARG A 182 -12.26 11.93 -3.99
C ARG A 182 -13.21 11.90 -2.79
N LEU A 183 -12.81 11.25 -1.70
CA LEU A 183 -13.65 11.08 -0.52
C LEU A 183 -13.73 12.37 0.30
N ALA A 184 -12.62 13.06 0.51
CA ALA A 184 -12.50 14.14 1.47
C ALA A 184 -12.80 15.52 0.88
N LYS A 185 -13.45 16.39 1.65
CA LYS A 185 -13.66 17.80 1.27
C LYS A 185 -12.31 18.54 1.15
N TYR A 186 -11.40 18.33 2.09
CA TYR A 186 -10.07 18.95 2.08
C TYR A 186 -9.06 17.96 1.49
N SER A 187 -9.17 17.69 0.18
CA SER A 187 -8.26 16.79 -0.52
C SER A 187 -7.16 17.55 -1.24
N TYR A 188 -5.92 17.19 -0.98
CA TYR A 188 -4.72 17.81 -1.50
C TYR A 188 -3.90 16.82 -2.34
N ALA A 189 -3.75 17.07 -3.63
CA ALA A 189 -2.71 16.41 -4.42
C ALA A 189 -1.38 17.12 -4.20
N MET A 190 -0.31 16.34 -4.03
CA MET A 190 1.03 16.91 -3.91
C MET A 190 1.48 17.51 -5.25
N GLU A 191 2.26 18.58 -5.22
CA GLU A 191 2.77 19.26 -6.44
C GLU A 191 3.56 18.33 -7.37
N ASN A 192 4.21 17.29 -6.82
CA ASN A 192 4.92 16.25 -7.58
C ASN A 192 4.00 15.13 -8.15
N ALA A 193 2.71 15.14 -7.85
CA ALA A 193 1.77 14.16 -8.35
C ALA A 193 1.51 14.28 -9.87
N SER A 194 1.05 13.18 -10.47
CA SER A 194 0.64 13.15 -11.88
C SER A 194 -0.56 14.09 -12.15
N LYS A 195 -0.79 14.42 -13.42
CA LYS A 195 -1.96 15.21 -13.83
C LYS A 195 -3.28 14.54 -13.45
N THR A 196 -3.34 13.21 -13.52
CA THR A 196 -4.53 12.41 -13.16
C THR A 196 -4.87 12.57 -11.68
N VAL A 197 -3.88 12.47 -10.81
CA VAL A 197 -4.03 12.63 -9.35
C VAL A 197 -4.44 14.06 -9.01
N LYS A 198 -3.79 15.06 -9.64
CA LYS A 198 -4.13 16.48 -9.44
C LYS A 198 -5.56 16.82 -9.89
N ALA A 199 -6.06 16.16 -10.93
CA ALA A 199 -7.40 16.44 -11.46
C ALA A 199 -8.54 15.99 -10.54
N VAL A 200 -8.28 15.14 -9.55
CA VAL A 200 -9.31 14.60 -8.63
C VAL A 200 -9.29 15.25 -7.25
N ALA A 201 -8.21 15.93 -6.89
CA ALA A 201 -8.10 16.66 -5.63
C ALA A 201 -8.69 18.08 -5.74
N ASN A 202 -9.22 18.58 -4.62
CA ASN A 202 -9.78 19.94 -4.58
C ASN A 202 -8.69 21.02 -4.49
N PHE A 203 -7.50 20.65 -3.98
CA PHE A 203 -6.39 21.58 -3.75
C PHE A 203 -5.05 20.94 -4.14
N ILE A 204 -4.02 21.79 -4.28
CA ILE A 204 -2.64 21.37 -4.51
C ILE A 204 -1.81 21.77 -3.29
N ALA A 205 -1.07 20.81 -2.72
CA ALA A 205 -0.08 21.07 -1.68
C ALA A 205 1.33 21.14 -2.28
N PRO A 206 2.26 21.92 -1.69
CA PRO A 206 3.67 21.86 -2.08
C PRO A 206 4.23 20.43 -2.03
N THR A 207 5.37 20.19 -2.66
CA THR A 207 5.98 18.87 -2.70
C THR A 207 6.30 18.33 -1.29
N ASN A 208 6.41 17.01 -1.19
CA ASN A 208 6.87 16.35 0.04
C ASN A 208 8.26 16.85 0.49
N ALA A 209 9.17 17.12 -0.46
CA ALA A 209 10.49 17.70 -0.18
C ALA A 209 10.43 19.09 0.47
N LYS A 210 9.33 19.82 0.28
CA LYS A 210 9.07 21.11 0.90
C LYS A 210 8.18 21.01 2.15
N SER A 211 7.96 19.81 2.69
CA SER A 211 7.04 19.57 3.82
C SER A 211 5.60 20.06 3.56
N GLY A 212 5.10 19.93 2.34
CA GLY A 212 3.82 20.50 1.90
C GLY A 212 2.62 20.08 2.74
N VAL A 213 2.60 18.84 3.24
CA VAL A 213 1.54 18.36 4.15
C VAL A 213 1.45 19.23 5.41
N PHE A 214 2.58 19.47 6.08
CA PHE A 214 2.60 20.28 7.29
C PHE A 214 2.21 21.72 7.04
N GLN A 215 2.69 22.32 5.94
CA GLN A 215 2.32 23.69 5.56
C GLN A 215 0.79 23.86 5.40
N MET A 216 0.14 22.92 4.73
CA MET A 216 -1.32 23.00 4.53
C MET A 216 -2.11 22.78 5.81
N ILE A 217 -1.61 21.91 6.72
CA ILE A 217 -2.23 21.72 8.04
C ILE A 217 -2.09 22.99 8.88
N GLU A 218 -0.91 23.58 8.95
CA GLU A 218 -0.66 24.84 9.69
C GLU A 218 -1.53 25.97 9.16
N GLN A 219 -1.57 26.17 7.84
CA GLN A 219 -2.42 27.18 7.21
C GLN A 219 -3.91 26.98 7.54
N TYR A 220 -4.38 25.73 7.56
CA TYR A 220 -5.76 25.43 7.93
C TYR A 220 -6.03 25.79 9.41
N LEU A 221 -5.13 25.41 10.33
CA LEU A 221 -5.29 25.68 11.76
C LEU A 221 -5.22 27.18 12.10
N GLU A 222 -4.46 27.99 11.34
CA GLU A 222 -4.38 29.44 11.52
C GLU A 222 -5.65 30.17 11.01
N SER A 223 -6.41 29.53 10.09
CA SER A 223 -7.58 30.13 9.47
C SER A 223 -8.92 29.71 10.11
N HIS A 224 -8.92 28.75 11.01
CA HIS A 224 -10.09 28.16 11.68
C HIS A 224 -9.88 28.01 13.20
#